data_1eda87c5065b05ef433802d6c70f4552
#
_entry.id   1eda87c5065b05ef433802d6c70f4552
#
_cell.length_a   1.000
_cell.length_b   1.000
_cell.length_c   1.000
_cell.angle_alpha   90.00
_cell.angle_beta   90.00
_cell.angle_gamma   90.00
#
_symmetry.space_group_name_H-M   'P 1'
#
loop_
_entity.id
_entity.type
_entity.pdbx_description
1 polymer ?
#
loop_
_entity_poly.entity_id
_entity_poly.type
_entity_poly.pdbx_seq_one_letter_code
_entity_poly.pdbx_strand_id
1 'polypeptide(L)'
;QKAVAKVVDWDPKSKNPVAEIINVLGYPGLHETEMHAILAEFELPFSFTEEVEADTEKIPGEITENDIKARRDFRKIPTFTIDPVDAKDFDDALSLKQLENGNWEVGVHIADVTHYVKMGSLVEEEAKQRATSIYLVDRVVPMLPERLSNHICSLNSGEDKLTYSAVFELNDKSEVIDEWFGRTVINSDKRFSYTEAQQVIDKGDGDMKEQVLLLHRLAQQLRTKRFASGAFAFEKIEVRFDLDEAGKPLGIKFREMGTSNQLIEEFMLLANKRVAEYVGKKLRGKAFVYRIHDKPDP
;
A
#
# COMPACT_ATOMS: atom_id res chain seq x y z
N GLN A 1 24.15 14.27 24.72
CA GLN A 1 23.35 13.30 23.93
C GLN A 1 21.88 13.58 24.15
N LYS A 2 21.07 13.33 23.13
CA LYS A 2 19.61 13.21 23.26
C LYS A 2 19.27 11.80 23.75
N ALA A 3 18.26 11.69 24.61
CA ALA A 3 17.81 10.40 25.13
C ALA A 3 16.30 10.43 25.36
N VAL A 4 15.67 9.26 25.29
CA VAL A 4 14.31 9.03 25.78
C VAL A 4 14.40 8.61 27.22
N ALA A 5 13.63 9.28 28.09
CA ALA A 5 13.61 8.98 29.51
C ALA A 5 12.17 8.83 30.01
N LYS A 6 11.94 7.86 30.89
CA LYS A 6 10.64 7.67 31.55
C LYS A 6 10.72 8.24 32.97
N VAL A 7 9.81 9.13 33.29
CA VAL A 7 9.67 9.64 34.66
C VAL A 7 9.18 8.50 35.56
N VAL A 8 9.97 8.15 36.56
CA VAL A 8 9.66 7.06 37.52
C VAL A 8 9.20 7.57 38.87
N ASP A 9 9.62 8.79 39.25
CA ASP A 9 9.19 9.44 40.49
C ASP A 9 9.26 10.97 40.37
N TRP A 10 8.31 11.65 40.98
CA TRP A 10 8.30 13.11 41.07
C TRP A 10 7.77 13.55 42.42
N ASP A 11 8.67 13.81 43.36
CA ASP A 11 8.31 14.43 44.62
C ASP A 11 7.72 15.85 44.34
N PRO A 12 6.48 16.14 44.78
CA PRO A 12 5.84 17.45 44.60
C PRO A 12 6.67 18.65 45.15
N LYS A 13 7.61 18.37 46.05
CA LYS A 13 8.54 19.38 46.61
C LYS A 13 9.82 19.52 45.80
N SER A 14 10.11 18.61 44.90
CA SER A 14 11.28 18.66 44.02
C SER A 14 10.97 19.39 42.74
N LYS A 15 11.93 20.24 42.29
CA LYS A 15 11.86 20.92 41.01
C LYS A 15 12.08 19.98 39.83
N ASN A 16 12.79 18.87 40.06
CA ASN A 16 13.18 17.93 38.99
C ASN A 16 12.62 16.54 39.27
N PRO A 17 12.00 15.89 38.27
CA PRO A 17 11.62 14.48 38.38
C PRO A 17 12.84 13.56 38.37
N VAL A 18 12.68 12.37 38.91
CA VAL A 18 13.61 11.26 38.73
C VAL A 18 13.17 10.47 37.50
N ALA A 19 14.09 10.27 36.57
CA ALA A 19 13.79 9.57 35.34
C ALA A 19 14.81 8.46 35.06
N GLU A 20 14.35 7.39 34.46
CA GLU A 20 15.16 6.31 33.93
C GLU A 20 15.38 6.53 32.42
N ILE A 21 16.63 6.43 31.96
CA ILE A 21 16.94 6.51 30.53
C ILE A 21 16.56 5.18 29.87
N ILE A 22 15.61 5.24 28.94
CA ILE A 22 15.13 4.07 28.18
C ILE A 22 16.01 3.86 26.93
N ASN A 23 16.34 4.95 26.24
CA ASN A 23 17.12 4.88 24.99
C ASN A 23 18.00 6.13 24.82
N VAL A 24 19.21 5.95 24.30
CA VAL A 24 20.12 7.02 23.93
C VAL A 24 20.09 7.19 22.43
N LEU A 25 19.57 8.31 21.95
CA LEU A 25 19.33 8.58 20.52
C LEU A 25 20.59 9.05 19.78
N GLY A 26 21.54 9.69 20.46
CA GLY A 26 22.77 10.19 19.87
C GLY A 26 23.07 11.66 20.17
N TYR A 27 23.94 12.28 19.37
CA TYR A 27 24.33 13.67 19.56
C TYR A 27 23.35 14.62 18.84
N PRO A 28 22.97 15.75 19.48
CA PRO A 28 22.14 16.77 18.86
C PRO A 28 22.74 17.28 17.54
N GLY A 29 21.89 17.54 16.54
CA GLY A 29 22.29 18.06 15.24
C GLY A 29 22.72 17.00 14.21
N LEU A 30 22.84 15.73 14.62
CA LEU A 30 22.98 14.65 13.67
C LEU A 30 21.60 14.28 13.13
N HIS A 31 21.47 14.15 11.79
CA HIS A 31 20.20 13.87 11.12
C HIS A 31 19.48 12.66 11.74
N GLU A 32 20.18 11.54 11.89
CA GLU A 32 19.66 10.31 12.50
C GLU A 32 19.09 10.53 13.91
N THR A 33 19.83 11.28 14.74
CA THR A 33 19.42 11.61 16.11
C THR A 33 18.15 12.47 16.11
N GLU A 34 18.05 13.45 15.21
CA GLU A 34 16.89 14.32 15.11
C GLU A 34 15.66 13.56 14.63
N MET A 35 15.80 12.66 13.64
CA MET A 35 14.71 11.81 13.15
C MET A 35 14.19 10.88 14.25
N HIS A 36 15.08 10.20 14.99
CA HIS A 36 14.68 9.36 16.13
C HIS A 36 14.05 10.18 17.26
N ALA A 37 14.51 11.43 17.48
CA ALA A 37 13.90 12.31 18.46
C ALA A 37 12.47 12.70 18.10
N ILE A 38 12.20 12.98 16.82
CA ILE A 38 10.84 13.25 16.30
C ILE A 38 9.96 12.01 16.49
N LEU A 39 10.44 10.81 16.09
CA LEU A 39 9.67 9.59 16.29
C LEU A 39 9.35 9.35 17.78
N ALA A 40 10.33 9.55 18.66
CA ALA A 40 10.13 9.41 20.09
C ALA A 40 9.16 10.45 20.68
N GLU A 41 9.20 11.71 20.22
CA GLU A 41 8.27 12.77 20.64
C GLU A 41 6.81 12.43 20.32
N PHE A 42 6.58 11.77 19.19
CA PHE A 42 5.24 11.31 18.77
C PHE A 42 4.91 9.88 19.23
N GLU A 43 5.73 9.30 20.11
CA GLU A 43 5.56 7.90 20.61
C GLU A 43 5.50 6.86 19.48
N LEU A 44 6.22 7.13 18.38
CA LEU A 44 6.26 6.25 17.22
C LEU A 44 7.43 5.26 17.33
N PRO A 45 7.19 3.96 17.08
CA PRO A 45 8.26 2.97 17.08
C PRO A 45 9.17 3.18 15.88
N PHE A 46 10.48 3.02 16.04
CA PHE A 46 11.47 3.14 14.97
C PHE A 46 12.28 1.87 14.69
N SER A 47 12.04 0.81 15.47
CA SER A 47 12.60 -0.53 15.26
C SER A 47 11.61 -1.59 15.70
N PHE A 48 11.76 -2.81 15.22
CA PHE A 48 11.11 -3.99 15.76
C PHE A 48 11.95 -4.59 16.89
N THR A 49 11.29 -5.32 17.80
CA THR A 49 12.02 -6.06 18.82
C THR A 49 12.67 -7.32 18.21
N GLU A 50 13.72 -7.84 18.87
CA GLU A 50 14.39 -9.07 18.42
C GLU A 50 13.43 -10.26 18.35
N GLU A 51 12.44 -10.30 19.26
CA GLU A 51 11.43 -11.37 19.29
C GLU A 51 10.51 -11.30 18.05
N VAL A 52 10.09 -10.11 17.64
CA VAL A 52 9.26 -9.89 16.44
C VAL A 52 10.03 -10.25 15.19
N GLU A 53 11.28 -9.81 15.08
CA GLU A 53 12.16 -10.17 13.94
C GLU A 53 12.38 -11.69 13.89
N ALA A 54 12.67 -12.34 15.02
CA ALA A 54 12.84 -13.78 15.08
C ALA A 54 11.55 -14.56 14.77
N ASP A 55 10.38 -14.03 15.10
CA ASP A 55 9.09 -14.62 14.74
C ASP A 55 8.82 -14.47 13.24
N THR A 56 9.18 -13.33 12.67
CA THR A 56 9.09 -13.06 11.23
C THR A 56 9.95 -14.03 10.42
N GLU A 57 11.16 -14.34 10.88
CA GLU A 57 12.07 -15.28 10.19
C GLU A 57 11.51 -16.71 10.09
N LYS A 58 10.61 -17.11 10.99
CA LYS A 58 9.94 -18.41 10.96
C LYS A 58 8.82 -18.49 9.93
N ILE A 59 8.34 -17.35 9.42
CA ILE A 59 7.25 -17.34 8.45
C ILE A 59 7.79 -17.88 7.11
N PRO A 60 7.22 -18.99 6.57
CA PRO A 60 7.68 -19.52 5.29
C PRO A 60 7.32 -18.56 4.15
N GLY A 61 8.32 -18.24 3.33
CA GLY A 61 8.11 -17.41 2.13
C GLY A 61 7.72 -18.22 0.90
N GLU A 62 7.85 -19.54 0.94
CA GLU A 62 7.54 -20.42 -0.19
C GLU A 62 6.02 -20.62 -0.35
N ILE A 63 5.56 -20.54 -1.60
CA ILE A 63 4.18 -20.82 -1.99
C ILE A 63 4.09 -22.30 -2.34
N THR A 64 3.21 -23.02 -1.66
CA THR A 64 3.03 -24.45 -1.88
C THR A 64 2.03 -24.74 -3.01
N GLU A 65 2.12 -25.95 -3.60
CA GLU A 65 1.13 -26.41 -4.56
C GLU A 65 -0.32 -26.40 -4.00
N ASN A 66 -0.49 -26.59 -2.69
CA ASN A 66 -1.79 -26.51 -2.04
C ASN A 66 -2.32 -25.08 -1.97
N ASP A 67 -1.43 -24.11 -1.74
CA ASP A 67 -1.78 -22.69 -1.76
C ASP A 67 -2.28 -22.27 -3.14
N ILE A 68 -1.61 -22.75 -4.19
CA ILE A 68 -1.99 -22.49 -5.58
C ILE A 68 -3.34 -23.12 -5.91
N LYS A 69 -3.53 -24.40 -5.59
CA LYS A 69 -4.78 -25.14 -5.86
C LYS A 69 -6.01 -24.56 -5.16
N ALA A 70 -5.81 -23.91 -4.00
CA ALA A 70 -6.89 -23.27 -3.24
C ALA A 70 -7.27 -21.88 -3.78
N ARG A 71 -6.63 -21.39 -4.85
CA ARG A 71 -6.75 -20.03 -5.36
C ARG A 71 -7.07 -20.03 -6.85
N ARG A 72 -7.70 -18.94 -7.32
CA ARG A 72 -7.84 -18.70 -8.77
C ARG A 72 -6.49 -18.26 -9.34
N ASP A 73 -6.06 -18.93 -10.40
CA ASP A 73 -4.71 -18.75 -10.98
C ASP A 73 -4.71 -17.64 -12.04
N PHE A 74 -3.99 -16.57 -11.78
CA PHE A 74 -3.78 -15.43 -12.66
C PHE A 74 -2.34 -15.30 -13.17
N ARG A 75 -1.46 -16.26 -12.88
CA ARG A 75 -0.02 -16.21 -13.23
C ARG A 75 0.28 -16.08 -14.71
N LYS A 76 -0.68 -16.40 -15.57
CA LYS A 76 -0.55 -16.28 -17.04
C LYS A 76 -1.36 -15.11 -17.63
N ILE A 77 -1.95 -14.30 -16.79
CA ILE A 77 -2.71 -13.12 -17.21
C ILE A 77 -1.77 -11.91 -17.10
N PRO A 78 -1.64 -11.09 -18.16
CA PRO A 78 -0.81 -9.89 -18.10
C PRO A 78 -1.14 -9.04 -16.88
N THR A 79 -0.14 -8.87 -16.00
CA THR A 79 -0.28 -8.24 -14.68
C THR A 79 0.90 -7.31 -14.42
N PHE A 80 0.64 -6.14 -13.83
CA PHE A 80 1.70 -5.18 -13.48
C PHE A 80 1.32 -4.34 -12.27
N THR A 81 2.34 -3.73 -11.64
CA THR A 81 2.20 -2.72 -10.58
C THR A 81 2.58 -1.35 -11.11
N ILE A 82 2.04 -0.26 -10.50
CA ILE A 82 2.45 1.13 -10.75
C ILE A 82 2.64 1.83 -9.42
N ASP A 83 3.89 2.14 -9.06
CA ASP A 83 4.28 2.61 -7.74
C ASP A 83 5.24 3.81 -7.80
N PRO A 84 5.53 4.49 -6.68
CA PRO A 84 6.65 5.43 -6.61
C PRO A 84 7.97 4.76 -6.99
N VAL A 85 8.92 5.53 -7.56
CA VAL A 85 10.20 4.99 -8.03
C VAL A 85 11.02 4.33 -6.92
N ASP A 86 10.89 4.83 -5.73
CA ASP A 86 11.58 4.44 -4.49
C ASP A 86 10.82 3.41 -3.64
N ALA A 87 9.59 3.03 -4.03
CA ALA A 87 8.82 2.00 -3.35
C ALA A 87 9.48 0.62 -3.45
N LYS A 88 9.36 -0.16 -2.38
CA LYS A 88 9.79 -1.56 -2.26
C LYS A 88 8.64 -2.49 -1.85
N ASP A 89 7.59 -1.93 -1.32
CA ASP A 89 6.37 -2.55 -0.81
C ASP A 89 5.25 -2.40 -1.86
N PHE A 90 5.20 -3.31 -2.82
CA PHE A 90 4.18 -3.30 -3.88
C PHE A 90 2.93 -4.03 -3.38
N ASP A 91 1.96 -3.26 -2.91
CA ASP A 91 0.76 -3.79 -2.24
C ASP A 91 -0.35 -4.14 -3.22
N ASP A 92 -0.41 -3.52 -4.39
CA ASP A 92 -1.45 -3.69 -5.39
C ASP A 92 -0.92 -3.90 -6.81
N ALA A 93 -1.67 -4.69 -7.59
CA ALA A 93 -1.39 -4.94 -8.99
C ALA A 93 -2.69 -4.96 -9.80
N LEU A 94 -2.59 -4.65 -11.08
CA LEU A 94 -3.69 -4.75 -12.03
C LEU A 94 -3.41 -5.81 -13.09
N SER A 95 -4.40 -6.63 -13.40
CA SER A 95 -4.36 -7.56 -14.53
C SER A 95 -5.44 -7.27 -15.54
N LEU A 96 -5.19 -7.64 -16.79
CA LEU A 96 -6.12 -7.43 -17.90
C LEU A 96 -6.16 -8.62 -18.85
N LYS A 97 -7.37 -9.07 -19.16
CA LYS A 97 -7.64 -10.13 -20.15
C LYS A 97 -8.88 -9.79 -20.96
N GLN A 98 -8.82 -9.96 -22.27
CA GLN A 98 -10.02 -9.92 -23.12
C GLN A 98 -10.81 -11.23 -23.01
N LEU A 99 -12.12 -11.14 -22.85
CA LEU A 99 -13.03 -12.26 -22.81
C LEU A 99 -13.59 -12.57 -24.22
N GLU A 100 -14.08 -13.78 -24.43
CA GLU A 100 -14.63 -14.23 -25.72
C GLU A 100 -15.84 -13.40 -26.18
N ASN A 101 -16.61 -12.83 -25.25
CA ASN A 101 -17.74 -11.96 -25.53
C ASN A 101 -17.34 -10.50 -25.86
N GLY A 102 -16.04 -10.22 -25.97
CA GLY A 102 -15.49 -8.90 -26.26
C GLY A 102 -15.33 -7.97 -25.06
N ASN A 103 -15.83 -8.34 -23.89
CA ASN A 103 -15.63 -7.60 -22.64
C ASN A 103 -14.20 -7.80 -22.09
N TRP A 104 -13.88 -7.06 -21.03
CA TRP A 104 -12.59 -7.06 -20.38
C TRP A 104 -12.68 -7.62 -18.97
N GLU A 105 -11.91 -8.65 -18.66
CA GLU A 105 -11.68 -9.08 -17.28
C GLU A 105 -10.52 -8.25 -16.70
N VAL A 106 -10.84 -7.42 -15.69
CA VAL A 106 -9.86 -6.60 -14.96
C VAL A 106 -9.76 -7.13 -13.56
N GLY A 107 -8.56 -7.55 -13.16
CA GLY A 107 -8.24 -7.95 -11.80
C GLY A 107 -7.57 -6.80 -11.03
N VAL A 108 -8.06 -6.54 -9.83
CA VAL A 108 -7.42 -5.69 -8.82
C VAL A 108 -6.93 -6.62 -7.72
N HIS A 109 -5.63 -6.77 -7.61
CA HIS A 109 -4.97 -7.75 -6.75
C HIS A 109 -4.27 -7.03 -5.60
N ILE A 110 -4.59 -7.42 -4.36
CA ILE A 110 -3.97 -6.88 -3.15
C ILE A 110 -3.19 -8.01 -2.47
N ALA A 111 -1.99 -7.72 -2.00
CA ALA A 111 -1.15 -8.68 -1.28
C ALA A 111 -1.92 -9.38 -0.15
N ASP A 112 -1.95 -10.73 -0.13
CA ASP A 112 -2.66 -11.51 0.89
C ASP A 112 -1.80 -11.64 2.17
N VAL A 113 -1.58 -10.52 2.86
CA VAL A 113 -0.83 -10.46 4.12
C VAL A 113 -1.39 -11.44 5.15
N THR A 114 -2.71 -11.69 5.14
CA THR A 114 -3.37 -12.60 6.09
C THR A 114 -3.00 -14.08 5.90
N HIS A 115 -2.41 -14.42 4.76
CA HIS A 115 -1.85 -15.76 4.56
C HIS A 115 -0.62 -15.99 5.45
N TYR A 116 0.19 -14.97 5.64
CA TYR A 116 1.46 -15.00 6.33
C TYR A 116 1.34 -14.58 7.80
N VAL A 117 0.72 -13.45 8.06
CA VAL A 117 0.52 -12.92 9.43
C VAL A 117 -0.72 -13.56 10.06
N LYS A 118 -0.49 -14.39 11.07
CA LYS A 118 -1.57 -15.13 11.75
C LYS A 118 -2.04 -14.43 13.01
N MET A 119 -3.35 -14.52 13.27
CA MET A 119 -3.92 -14.00 14.51
C MET A 119 -3.21 -14.57 15.73
N GLY A 120 -2.85 -13.71 16.69
CA GLY A 120 -2.15 -14.06 17.93
C GLY A 120 -0.64 -14.29 17.76
N SER A 121 -0.06 -14.04 16.57
CA SER A 121 1.40 -14.01 16.41
C SER A 121 1.98 -12.71 16.96
N LEU A 122 3.29 -12.73 17.31
CA LEU A 122 3.98 -11.52 17.76
C LEU A 122 3.97 -10.44 16.68
N VAL A 123 4.09 -10.84 15.40
CA VAL A 123 4.02 -9.93 14.26
C VAL A 123 2.65 -9.24 14.16
N GLU A 124 1.55 -9.98 14.42
CA GLU A 124 0.20 -9.40 14.39
C GLU A 124 -0.02 -8.43 15.55
N GLU A 125 0.43 -8.79 16.76
CA GLU A 125 0.32 -7.90 17.93
C GLU A 125 1.11 -6.59 17.71
N GLU A 126 2.32 -6.68 17.17
CA GLU A 126 3.13 -5.52 16.83
C GLU A 126 2.45 -4.66 15.75
N ALA A 127 1.91 -5.30 14.70
CA ALA A 127 1.20 -4.61 13.63
C ALA A 127 -0.05 -3.85 14.14
N LYS A 128 -0.77 -4.41 15.11
CA LYS A 128 -1.90 -3.74 15.79
C LYS A 128 -1.46 -2.51 16.55
N GLN A 129 -0.32 -2.58 17.23
CA GLN A 129 0.21 -1.43 17.99
C GLN A 129 0.65 -0.31 17.06
N ARG A 130 1.32 -0.65 15.95
CA ARG A 130 1.76 0.32 14.94
C ARG A 130 0.60 0.91 14.16
N ALA A 131 -0.42 0.11 13.84
CA ALA A 131 -1.63 0.45 13.11
C ALA A 131 -1.43 0.93 11.65
N THR A 132 -0.28 1.48 11.30
CA THR A 132 0.05 2.01 9.96
C THR A 132 1.55 2.06 9.72
N SER A 133 1.96 2.13 8.46
CA SER A 133 3.33 2.54 8.09
C SER A 133 3.42 4.07 8.09
N ILE A 134 4.56 4.62 8.52
CA ILE A 134 4.80 6.05 8.64
C ILE A 134 5.89 6.45 7.67
N TYR A 135 5.55 7.35 6.75
CA TYR A 135 6.45 7.82 5.72
C TYR A 135 7.07 9.14 6.15
N LEU A 136 8.37 9.11 6.42
CA LEU A 136 9.18 10.29 6.70
C LEU A 136 9.86 10.77 5.40
N VAL A 137 10.59 11.86 5.50
CA VAL A 137 11.24 12.47 4.32
C VAL A 137 12.29 11.55 3.70
N ASP A 138 13.02 10.81 4.54
CA ASP A 138 14.20 10.00 4.19
C ASP A 138 14.01 8.50 4.39
N ARG A 139 12.93 8.10 5.06
CA ARG A 139 12.69 6.69 5.41
C ARG A 139 11.23 6.36 5.64
N VAL A 140 10.94 5.07 5.65
CA VAL A 140 9.65 4.53 6.09
C VAL A 140 9.84 3.78 7.39
N VAL A 141 8.95 4.02 8.36
CA VAL A 141 8.80 3.17 9.55
C VAL A 141 7.64 2.21 9.26
N PRO A 142 7.92 0.97 8.86
CA PRO A 142 6.89 0.08 8.33
C PRO A 142 6.02 -0.50 9.44
N MET A 143 4.75 -0.79 9.12
CA MET A 143 3.82 -1.50 10.02
C MET A 143 4.21 -2.95 10.21
N LEU A 144 4.80 -3.58 9.19
CA LEU A 144 5.29 -4.96 9.21
C LEU A 144 6.80 -4.99 8.98
N PRO A 145 7.54 -5.98 9.53
CA PRO A 145 8.95 -6.16 9.23
C PRO A 145 9.24 -6.21 7.73
N GLU A 146 10.38 -5.66 7.31
CA GLU A 146 10.73 -5.51 5.89
C GLU A 146 10.75 -6.84 5.11
N ARG A 147 11.08 -7.94 5.78
CA ARG A 147 11.00 -9.28 5.19
C ARG A 147 9.59 -9.61 4.69
N LEU A 148 8.56 -9.13 5.36
CA LEU A 148 7.17 -9.27 4.91
C LEU A 148 6.80 -8.18 3.91
N SER A 149 6.94 -6.90 4.29
CA SER A 149 6.46 -5.78 3.48
C SER A 149 7.19 -5.63 2.14
N ASN A 150 8.53 -5.82 2.11
CA ASN A 150 9.33 -5.59 0.90
C ASN A 150 9.61 -6.86 0.08
N HIS A 151 9.39 -8.06 0.68
CA HIS A 151 9.76 -9.32 0.04
C HIS A 151 8.59 -10.29 -0.08
N ILE A 152 8.15 -10.94 1.03
CA ILE A 152 7.19 -12.03 0.98
C ILE A 152 5.83 -11.56 0.44
N CYS A 153 5.31 -10.44 0.97
CA CYS A 153 4.01 -9.90 0.57
C CYS A 153 4.10 -9.00 -0.65
N SER A 154 5.24 -8.31 -0.88
CA SER A 154 5.40 -7.39 -2.00
C SER A 154 5.23 -8.10 -3.34
N LEU A 155 4.42 -7.51 -4.24
CA LEU A 155 4.07 -8.07 -5.54
C LEU A 155 5.19 -7.86 -6.57
N ASN A 156 6.39 -8.32 -6.21
CA ASN A 156 7.58 -8.22 -7.04
C ASN A 156 7.39 -8.87 -8.41
N SER A 157 7.92 -8.21 -9.45
CA SER A 157 7.84 -8.69 -10.83
C SER A 157 8.64 -9.99 -11.02
N GLY A 158 8.06 -10.94 -11.77
CA GLY A 158 8.67 -12.24 -12.07
C GLY A 158 8.55 -13.28 -10.95
N GLU A 159 7.85 -12.97 -9.87
CA GLU A 159 7.64 -13.88 -8.74
C GLU A 159 6.17 -14.25 -8.59
N ASP A 160 5.91 -15.52 -8.24
CA ASP A 160 4.55 -15.93 -7.85
C ASP A 160 4.20 -15.30 -6.50
N LYS A 161 3.03 -14.64 -6.42
CA LYS A 161 2.58 -13.95 -5.21
C LYS A 161 1.13 -14.30 -4.89
N LEU A 162 0.86 -14.43 -3.58
CA LEU A 162 -0.48 -14.69 -3.07
C LEU A 162 -1.22 -13.37 -2.88
N THR A 163 -2.42 -13.28 -3.44
CA THR A 163 -3.23 -12.07 -3.40
C THR A 163 -4.68 -12.37 -3.01
N TYR A 164 -5.36 -11.33 -2.54
CA TYR A 164 -6.81 -11.27 -2.43
C TYR A 164 -7.31 -10.29 -3.49
N SER A 165 -8.24 -10.71 -4.33
CA SER A 165 -8.55 -9.97 -5.54
C SER A 165 -10.02 -9.65 -5.70
N ALA A 166 -10.27 -8.48 -6.29
CA ALA A 166 -11.52 -8.08 -6.88
C ALA A 166 -11.38 -8.18 -8.41
N VAL A 167 -12.17 -9.03 -9.03
CA VAL A 167 -12.13 -9.28 -10.48
C VAL A 167 -13.45 -8.81 -11.08
N PHE A 168 -13.36 -7.96 -12.10
CA PHE A 168 -14.51 -7.34 -12.75
C PHE A 168 -14.56 -7.71 -14.23
N GLU A 169 -15.72 -8.08 -14.72
CA GLU A 169 -16.02 -8.04 -16.14
C GLU A 169 -16.54 -6.64 -16.48
N LEU A 170 -15.81 -5.92 -17.32
CA LEU A 170 -16.15 -4.57 -17.79
C LEU A 170 -16.46 -4.59 -19.28
N ASN A 171 -17.54 -3.90 -19.69
CA ASN A 171 -17.79 -3.62 -21.10
C ASN A 171 -16.98 -2.41 -21.58
N ASP A 172 -17.07 -2.08 -22.86
CA ASP A 172 -16.38 -0.94 -23.48
C ASP A 172 -16.74 0.43 -22.89
N LYS A 173 -17.83 0.51 -22.12
CA LYS A 173 -18.25 1.71 -21.39
C LYS A 173 -17.82 1.67 -19.92
N SER A 174 -16.96 0.75 -19.51
CA SER A 174 -16.56 0.53 -18.10
C SER A 174 -17.77 0.34 -17.17
N GLU A 175 -18.80 -0.37 -17.63
CA GLU A 175 -19.89 -0.83 -16.79
C GLU A 175 -19.54 -2.21 -16.25
N VAL A 176 -19.72 -2.43 -14.96
CA VAL A 176 -19.50 -3.74 -14.33
C VAL A 176 -20.63 -4.67 -14.71
N ILE A 177 -20.33 -5.68 -15.51
CA ILE A 177 -21.26 -6.71 -15.97
C ILE A 177 -21.31 -7.86 -14.97
N ASP A 178 -20.14 -8.29 -14.47
CA ASP A 178 -19.99 -9.32 -13.44
C ASP A 178 -18.83 -8.99 -12.51
N GLU A 179 -18.83 -9.61 -11.31
CA GLU A 179 -17.80 -9.42 -10.31
C GLU A 179 -17.54 -10.67 -9.49
N TRP A 180 -16.27 -10.88 -9.16
CA TRP A 180 -15.83 -11.97 -8.30
C TRP A 180 -14.81 -11.48 -7.27
N PHE A 181 -14.90 -11.98 -6.04
CA PHE A 181 -13.99 -11.65 -4.95
C PHE A 181 -13.43 -12.92 -4.32
N GLY A 182 -12.13 -12.99 -4.15
CA GLY A 182 -11.51 -14.16 -3.54
C GLY A 182 -10.00 -14.16 -3.60
N ARG A 183 -9.43 -15.28 -3.15
CA ARG A 183 -7.99 -15.49 -3.14
C ARG A 183 -7.48 -15.89 -4.51
N THR A 184 -6.37 -15.30 -4.91
CA THR A 184 -5.72 -15.56 -6.19
C THR A 184 -4.23 -15.80 -6.00
N VAL A 185 -3.58 -16.32 -7.02
CA VAL A 185 -2.13 -16.33 -7.19
C VAL A 185 -1.83 -15.60 -8.50
N ILE A 186 -0.91 -14.65 -8.46
CA ILE A 186 -0.47 -13.84 -9.60
C ILE A 186 1.02 -14.02 -9.84
N ASN A 187 1.47 -13.62 -11.04
CA ASN A 187 2.88 -13.35 -11.33
C ASN A 187 2.92 -12.02 -12.09
N SER A 188 3.50 -10.99 -11.48
CA SER A 188 3.57 -9.67 -12.09
C SER A 188 4.62 -9.66 -13.21
N ASP A 189 4.23 -9.29 -14.43
CA ASP A 189 5.15 -9.21 -15.58
C ASP A 189 6.07 -7.99 -15.50
N LYS A 190 5.57 -6.91 -14.92
CA LYS A 190 6.28 -5.63 -14.92
C LYS A 190 5.95 -4.79 -13.68
N ARG A 191 6.97 -4.18 -13.11
CA ARG A 191 6.82 -3.05 -12.19
C ARG A 191 7.04 -1.76 -12.96
N PHE A 192 6.06 -0.87 -12.95
CA PHE A 192 6.19 0.50 -13.45
C PHE A 192 6.37 1.49 -12.30
N SER A 193 7.19 2.49 -12.50
CA SER A 193 7.03 3.74 -11.76
C SER A 193 5.88 4.56 -12.38
N TYR A 194 5.26 5.46 -11.59
CA TYR A 194 4.25 6.38 -12.13
C TYR A 194 4.76 7.17 -13.34
N THR A 195 6.03 7.53 -13.35
CA THR A 195 6.65 8.25 -14.46
C THR A 195 6.76 7.39 -15.73
N GLU A 196 7.16 6.12 -15.60
CA GLU A 196 7.23 5.20 -16.74
C GLU A 196 5.84 4.91 -17.30
N ALA A 197 4.86 4.62 -16.44
CA ALA A 197 3.47 4.42 -16.87
C ALA A 197 2.90 5.67 -17.55
N GLN A 198 3.21 6.87 -17.05
CA GLN A 198 2.82 8.14 -17.68
C GLN A 198 3.44 8.29 -19.06
N GLN A 199 4.72 7.92 -19.23
CA GLN A 199 5.36 7.96 -20.53
C GLN A 199 4.71 7.03 -21.56
N VAL A 200 4.28 5.82 -21.13
CA VAL A 200 3.53 4.91 -22.01
C VAL A 200 2.19 5.52 -22.42
N ILE A 201 1.48 6.16 -21.48
CA ILE A 201 0.20 6.83 -21.75
C ILE A 201 0.39 8.00 -22.75
N ASP A 202 1.39 8.84 -22.52
CA ASP A 202 1.60 10.07 -23.32
C ASP A 202 2.12 9.77 -24.73
N LYS A 203 3.01 8.78 -24.87
CA LYS A 203 3.64 8.41 -26.14
C LYS A 203 2.83 7.39 -26.95
N GLY A 204 1.94 6.63 -26.29
CA GLY A 204 1.24 5.50 -26.89
C GLY A 204 2.16 4.34 -27.27
N ASP A 205 3.34 4.26 -26.65
CA ASP A 205 4.36 3.23 -26.92
C ASP A 205 5.16 2.89 -25.65
N GLY A 206 5.66 1.66 -25.58
CA GLY A 206 6.44 1.13 -24.47
C GLY A 206 6.01 -0.26 -24.03
N ASP A 207 6.57 -0.72 -22.93
CA ASP A 207 6.25 -2.03 -22.36
C ASP A 207 4.77 -2.11 -21.98
N MET A 208 4.13 -3.27 -22.28
CA MET A 208 2.73 -3.54 -21.95
C MET A 208 1.75 -2.43 -22.39
N LYS A 209 2.09 -1.72 -23.48
CA LYS A 209 1.34 -0.55 -23.95
C LYS A 209 -0.16 -0.81 -24.15
N GLU A 210 -0.50 -2.00 -24.69
CA GLU A 210 -1.91 -2.35 -24.95
C GLU A 210 -2.70 -2.42 -23.64
N GLN A 211 -2.11 -3.04 -22.60
CA GLN A 211 -2.72 -3.18 -21.29
C GLN A 211 -2.82 -1.82 -20.58
N VAL A 212 -1.73 -1.06 -20.55
CA VAL A 212 -1.67 0.26 -19.90
C VAL A 212 -2.65 1.24 -20.55
N LEU A 213 -2.65 1.34 -21.89
CA LEU A 213 -3.54 2.27 -22.61
C LEU A 213 -5.02 1.88 -22.46
N LEU A 214 -5.32 0.58 -22.46
CA LEU A 214 -6.69 0.13 -22.29
C LEU A 214 -7.18 0.38 -20.86
N LEU A 215 -6.41 0.00 -19.85
CA LEU A 215 -6.75 0.28 -18.45
C LEU A 215 -6.87 1.79 -18.20
N HIS A 216 -5.98 2.60 -18.79
CA HIS A 216 -6.10 4.06 -18.75
C HIS A 216 -7.43 4.54 -19.33
N ARG A 217 -7.83 4.06 -20.51
CA ARG A 217 -9.13 4.39 -21.14
C ARG A 217 -10.30 4.03 -20.23
N LEU A 218 -10.30 2.80 -19.68
CA LEU A 218 -11.35 2.34 -18.77
C LEU A 218 -11.40 3.18 -17.48
N ALA A 219 -10.25 3.51 -16.91
CA ALA A 219 -10.15 4.37 -15.73
C ALA A 219 -10.70 5.77 -15.98
N GLN A 220 -10.40 6.39 -17.13
CA GLN A 220 -10.95 7.71 -17.49
C GLN A 220 -12.47 7.68 -17.63
N GLN A 221 -13.04 6.59 -18.13
CA GLN A 221 -14.51 6.42 -18.19
C GLN A 221 -15.12 6.26 -16.80
N LEU A 222 -14.47 5.49 -15.89
CA LEU A 222 -14.89 5.35 -14.49
C LEU A 222 -14.85 6.72 -13.79
N ARG A 223 -13.76 7.47 -13.99
CA ARG A 223 -13.58 8.82 -13.45
C ARG A 223 -14.68 9.77 -13.93
N THR A 224 -14.95 9.79 -15.22
CA THR A 224 -16.01 10.64 -15.82
C THR A 224 -17.38 10.35 -15.18
N LYS A 225 -17.73 9.07 -15.01
CA LYS A 225 -18.98 8.65 -14.34
C LYS A 225 -19.03 9.08 -12.87
N ARG A 226 -17.89 8.96 -12.17
CA ARG A 226 -17.78 9.35 -10.76
C ARG A 226 -18.00 10.86 -10.59
N PHE A 227 -17.40 11.69 -11.44
CA PHE A 227 -17.60 13.14 -11.42
C PHE A 227 -19.03 13.54 -11.81
N ALA A 228 -19.62 12.90 -12.81
CA ALA A 228 -21.02 13.10 -13.16
C ALA A 228 -21.99 12.73 -12.02
N SER A 229 -21.55 11.87 -11.09
CA SER A 229 -22.31 11.49 -9.89
C SER A 229 -22.05 12.40 -8.66
N GLY A 230 -21.32 13.52 -8.83
CA GLY A 230 -21.12 14.52 -7.77
C GLY A 230 -19.79 14.41 -7.00
N ALA A 231 -18.81 13.67 -7.53
CA ALA A 231 -17.47 13.69 -6.94
C ALA A 231 -16.77 15.03 -7.16
N PHE A 232 -15.93 15.44 -6.20
CA PHE A 232 -15.12 16.64 -6.29
C PHE A 232 -13.65 16.26 -6.50
N ALA A 233 -12.94 17.04 -7.33
CA ALA A 233 -11.50 16.98 -7.42
C ALA A 233 -10.88 18.03 -6.50
N PHE A 234 -9.99 17.58 -5.63
CA PHE A 234 -9.06 18.46 -4.94
C PHE A 234 -7.70 18.28 -5.61
N GLU A 235 -7.18 19.35 -6.20
CA GLU A 235 -5.81 19.35 -6.68
C GLU A 235 -4.87 19.24 -5.47
N LYS A 236 -4.29 18.07 -5.27
CA LYS A 236 -3.24 17.88 -4.27
C LYS A 236 -1.89 18.06 -4.94
N ILE A 237 -1.21 19.12 -4.56
CA ILE A 237 0.20 19.29 -4.87
C ILE A 237 0.97 18.45 -3.84
N GLU A 238 1.65 17.41 -4.29
CA GLU A 238 2.53 16.60 -3.45
C GLU A 238 3.88 17.31 -3.32
N VAL A 239 4.26 17.58 -2.08
CA VAL A 239 5.58 18.14 -1.77
C VAL A 239 6.56 17.00 -1.60
N ARG A 240 7.63 16.99 -2.41
CA ARG A 240 8.76 16.07 -2.27
C ARG A 240 10.04 16.84 -1.97
N PHE A 241 10.89 16.23 -1.16
CA PHE A 241 12.20 16.77 -0.85
C PHE A 241 13.25 16.06 -1.70
N ASP A 242 14.15 16.83 -2.32
CA ASP A 242 15.38 16.28 -2.87
C ASP A 242 16.36 16.09 -1.72
N LEU A 243 16.88 14.89 -1.57
CA LEU A 243 17.84 14.54 -0.52
C LEU A 243 19.21 14.29 -1.15
N ASP A 244 20.28 14.60 -0.40
CA ASP A 244 21.63 14.14 -0.73
C ASP A 244 21.83 12.67 -0.27
N GLU A 245 23.03 12.12 -0.52
CA GLU A 245 23.38 10.74 -0.15
C GLU A 245 23.36 10.51 1.38
N ALA A 246 23.40 11.55 2.18
CA ALA A 246 23.31 11.52 3.64
C ALA A 246 21.88 11.74 4.16
N GLY A 247 20.87 11.83 3.27
CA GLY A 247 19.47 12.06 3.63
C GLY A 247 19.14 13.52 3.96
N LYS A 248 20.06 14.47 3.72
CA LYS A 248 19.84 15.88 4.01
C LYS A 248 19.04 16.55 2.88
N PRO A 249 17.97 17.31 3.20
CA PRO A 249 17.19 18.02 2.21
C PRO A 249 18.02 19.07 1.45
N LEU A 250 18.02 18.98 0.12
CA LEU A 250 18.67 19.93 -0.81
C LEU A 250 17.68 20.95 -1.37
N GLY A 251 16.41 20.56 -1.47
CA GLY A 251 15.36 21.40 -2.05
C GLY A 251 13.98 20.78 -1.96
N ILE A 252 12.98 21.54 -2.44
CA ILE A 252 11.59 21.11 -2.48
C ILE A 252 11.15 21.02 -3.94
N LYS A 253 10.54 19.91 -4.31
CA LYS A 253 9.85 19.71 -5.60
C LYS A 253 8.36 19.58 -5.40
N PHE A 254 7.61 20.21 -6.26
CA PHE A 254 6.16 20.02 -6.34
C PHE A 254 5.85 19.02 -7.44
N ARG A 255 5.09 17.99 -7.11
CA ARG A 255 4.65 16.98 -8.06
C ARG A 255 3.15 17.08 -8.24
N GLU A 256 2.73 17.26 -9.48
CA GLU A 256 1.33 17.10 -9.86
C GLU A 256 1.02 15.62 -10.09
N MET A 257 -0.17 15.19 -9.67
CA MET A 257 -0.64 13.83 -9.89
C MET A 257 -1.03 13.67 -11.37
N GLY A 258 -0.32 12.79 -12.07
CA GLY A 258 -0.57 12.48 -13.47
C GLY A 258 -1.74 11.53 -13.71
N THR A 259 -2.05 11.26 -14.97
CA THR A 259 -3.11 10.33 -15.36
C THR A 259 -2.77 8.86 -15.01
N SER A 260 -1.49 8.52 -14.87
CA SER A 260 -1.04 7.23 -14.35
C SER A 260 -1.46 7.01 -12.88
N ASN A 261 -1.44 8.07 -12.05
CA ASN A 261 -1.96 8.01 -10.69
C ASN A 261 -3.49 7.81 -10.68
N GLN A 262 -4.19 8.53 -11.57
CA GLN A 262 -5.64 8.40 -11.71
C GLN A 262 -6.05 6.98 -12.16
N LEU A 263 -5.25 6.31 -12.98
CA LEU A 263 -5.50 4.94 -13.40
C LEU A 263 -5.60 4.01 -12.18
N ILE A 264 -4.59 4.02 -11.31
CA ILE A 264 -4.59 3.22 -10.08
C ILE A 264 -5.74 3.64 -9.16
N GLU A 265 -5.90 4.96 -8.91
CA GLU A 265 -6.96 5.50 -8.05
C GLU A 265 -8.34 4.98 -8.43
N GLU A 266 -8.72 5.01 -9.70
CA GLU A 266 -10.08 4.63 -10.14
C GLU A 266 -10.33 3.13 -9.97
N PHE A 267 -9.35 2.26 -10.22
CA PHE A 267 -9.51 0.82 -9.97
C PHE A 267 -9.51 0.47 -8.49
N MET A 268 -8.71 1.15 -7.66
CA MET A 268 -8.77 0.99 -6.20
C MET A 268 -10.12 1.46 -5.65
N LEU A 269 -10.64 2.60 -6.10
CA LEU A 269 -11.96 3.09 -5.73
C LEU A 269 -13.08 2.13 -6.17
N LEU A 270 -13.00 1.58 -7.40
CA LEU A 270 -13.93 0.57 -7.88
C LEU A 270 -13.92 -0.66 -6.97
N ALA A 271 -12.74 -1.23 -6.69
CA ALA A 271 -12.59 -2.40 -5.85
C ALA A 271 -13.14 -2.14 -4.43
N ASN A 272 -12.73 -1.05 -3.78
CA ASN A 272 -13.17 -0.70 -2.44
C ASN A 272 -14.69 -0.55 -2.35
N LYS A 273 -15.30 0.16 -3.30
CA LYS A 273 -16.75 0.35 -3.35
C LYS A 273 -17.49 -0.96 -3.55
N ARG A 274 -17.06 -1.77 -4.51
CA ARG A 274 -17.75 -3.02 -4.85
C ARG A 274 -17.62 -4.08 -3.75
N VAL A 275 -16.44 -4.19 -3.11
CA VAL A 275 -16.24 -5.06 -1.94
C VAL A 275 -17.12 -4.63 -0.78
N ALA A 276 -17.19 -3.33 -0.46
CA ALA A 276 -18.05 -2.81 0.60
C ALA A 276 -19.54 -3.10 0.32
N GLU A 277 -19.99 -2.91 -0.94
CA GLU A 277 -21.35 -3.23 -1.35
C GLU A 277 -21.64 -4.74 -1.29
N TYR A 278 -20.69 -5.58 -1.71
CA TYR A 278 -20.84 -7.03 -1.68
C TYR A 278 -21.00 -7.53 -0.24
N VAL A 279 -20.12 -7.10 0.67
CA VAL A 279 -20.22 -7.50 2.08
C VAL A 279 -21.51 -6.99 2.71
N GLY A 280 -21.84 -5.70 2.52
CA GLY A 280 -23.03 -5.09 3.10
C GLY A 280 -24.35 -5.67 2.60
N LYS A 281 -24.42 -6.08 1.32
CA LYS A 281 -25.65 -6.58 0.70
C LYS A 281 -25.77 -8.10 0.74
N LYS A 282 -24.67 -8.84 0.41
CA LYS A 282 -24.69 -10.30 0.24
C LYS A 282 -24.23 -11.07 1.49
N LEU A 283 -23.37 -10.49 2.33
CA LEU A 283 -22.84 -11.15 3.53
C LEU A 283 -23.40 -10.51 4.82
N ARG A 284 -24.69 -10.17 4.81
CA ARG A 284 -25.37 -9.55 5.95
C ARG A 284 -25.11 -10.31 7.25
N GLY A 285 -24.78 -9.55 8.33
CA GLY A 285 -24.50 -10.12 9.66
C GLY A 285 -23.05 -10.56 9.85
N LYS A 286 -22.17 -10.43 8.86
CA LYS A 286 -20.73 -10.58 9.05
C LYS A 286 -20.13 -9.24 9.49
N ALA A 287 -19.22 -9.29 10.48
CA ALA A 287 -18.45 -8.12 10.87
C ALA A 287 -17.52 -7.71 9.72
N PHE A 288 -17.51 -6.43 9.40
CA PHE A 288 -16.65 -5.84 8.37
C PHE A 288 -16.33 -4.41 8.73
N VAL A 289 -15.09 -3.97 8.50
CA VAL A 289 -14.66 -2.61 8.78
C VAL A 289 -14.89 -1.75 7.55
N TYR A 290 -15.74 -0.74 7.67
CA TYR A 290 -15.99 0.24 6.61
C TYR A 290 -15.27 1.54 6.94
N ARG A 291 -14.63 2.14 5.95
CA ARG A 291 -14.19 3.54 6.03
C ARG A 291 -15.36 4.42 5.60
N ILE A 292 -15.87 5.21 6.53
CA ILE A 292 -16.95 6.17 6.29
C ILE A 292 -16.41 7.59 6.33
N HIS A 293 -17.11 8.51 5.65
CA HIS A 293 -16.86 9.93 5.71
C HIS A 293 -18.15 10.64 6.09
N ASP A 294 -18.07 11.55 7.04
CA ASP A 294 -19.18 12.42 7.38
C ASP A 294 -19.49 13.38 6.23
N LYS A 295 -20.70 13.97 6.26
CA LYS A 295 -21.03 15.02 5.31
C LYS A 295 -20.10 16.20 5.56
N PRO A 296 -19.67 16.92 4.49
CA PRO A 296 -18.92 18.16 4.68
C PRO A 296 -19.69 19.12 5.57
N ASP A 297 -18.98 19.76 6.49
CA ASP A 297 -19.54 20.91 7.22
C ASP A 297 -19.87 22.02 6.22
N PRO A 298 -21.06 22.67 6.35
CA PRO A 298 -21.50 23.69 5.41
C PRO A 298 -20.67 24.97 5.44
#